data_dfecce36112dcb8af6946a12755fbaeb
#
_entry.id   dfecce36112dcb8af6946a12755fbaeb
#
_cell.length_a   1.000
_cell.length_b   1.000
_cell.length_c   1.000
_cell.angle_alpha   90.00
_cell.angle_beta   90.00
_cell.angle_gamma   90.00
#
_symmetry.space_group_name_H-M   'P 1'
#
loop_
_entity.id
_entity.type
_entity.pdbx_description
1 polymer ?
#
loop_
_entity_poly.entity_id
_entity_poly.type
_entity_poly.pdbx_seq_one_letter_code
_entity_poly.pdbx_strand_id
1 'polypeptide(L)'
;FILKLLYIVRTELLRENVDFRVAALYFNQIKERGCMFEVGDRVFYGVVGVCEVEDIAAPPIKGIDGKYYYLQPVYDDKGIIYSPVDSKKVSMRTIITKEEAQTFLERARNCKSDELLNQKITPNQYDEMVKSQDTEKLMHLVRFLYDIKNERAKELRKMKSADSRMLVTARKLLYGELAVALGKDYSEMSDLLDQYLGQN
;
A
#
# COMPACT_ATOMS: atom_id res chain seq x y z
N PHE A 1 8.67 -13.35 4.13
CA PHE A 1 7.24 -13.40 3.79
C PHE A 1 6.72 -14.84 3.80
N ILE A 2 7.36 -15.75 3.07
CA ILE A 2 7.02 -17.18 3.03
C ILE A 2 7.02 -17.84 4.44
N LEU A 3 7.99 -17.49 5.30
CA LEU A 3 8.06 -17.98 6.68
C LEU A 3 6.92 -17.44 7.56
N LYS A 4 6.46 -16.21 7.33
CA LYS A 4 5.33 -15.60 8.05
C LYS A 4 3.99 -16.18 7.58
N LEU A 5 3.86 -16.46 6.29
CA LEU A 5 2.69 -17.15 5.72
C LEU A 5 2.64 -18.62 6.19
N LEU A 6 3.78 -19.33 6.22
CA LEU A 6 3.89 -20.66 6.80
C LEU A 6 3.57 -20.67 8.29
N TYR A 7 3.90 -19.62 9.03
CA TYR A 7 3.56 -19.50 10.45
C TYR A 7 2.05 -19.27 10.66
N ILE A 8 1.42 -18.39 9.86
CA ILE A 8 -0.02 -18.11 9.92
C ILE A 8 -0.81 -19.36 9.51
N VAL A 9 -0.47 -19.96 8.37
CA VAL A 9 -1.09 -21.21 7.90
C VAL A 9 -0.91 -22.32 8.92
N ARG A 10 0.25 -22.43 9.58
CA ARG A 10 0.50 -23.43 10.64
C ARG A 10 -0.34 -23.18 11.89
N THR A 11 -0.56 -21.92 12.28
CA THR A 11 -1.36 -21.60 13.49
C THR A 11 -2.86 -21.75 13.26
N GLU A 12 -3.37 -21.47 12.07
CA GLU A 12 -4.78 -21.69 11.72
C GLU A 12 -5.08 -23.17 11.43
N LEU A 13 -4.21 -23.87 10.73
CA LEU A 13 -4.35 -25.31 10.49
C LEU A 13 -4.35 -26.15 11.77
N LEU A 14 -3.63 -25.71 12.81
CA LEU A 14 -3.66 -26.37 14.13
C LEU A 14 -4.96 -26.11 14.90
N ARG A 15 -5.72 -25.08 14.53
CA ARG A 15 -7.02 -24.76 15.14
C ARG A 15 -8.20 -25.55 14.54
N GLU A 16 -8.15 -25.90 13.25
CA GLU A 16 -9.31 -26.47 12.53
C GLU A 16 -9.13 -27.93 12.07
N ASN A 17 -8.09 -28.64 12.50
CA ASN A 17 -7.86 -30.06 12.13
C ASN A 17 -7.83 -30.30 10.60
N VAL A 18 -7.38 -29.31 9.82
CA VAL A 18 -7.27 -29.43 8.35
C VAL A 18 -6.08 -30.33 8.00
N ASP A 19 -6.32 -31.35 7.18
CA ASP A 19 -5.30 -32.31 6.74
C ASP A 19 -4.14 -31.58 6.05
N PHE A 20 -2.93 -31.77 6.57
CA PHE A 20 -1.69 -31.19 6.03
C PHE A 20 -1.49 -31.48 4.53
N ARG A 21 -2.09 -32.58 4.04
CA ARG A 21 -2.10 -32.93 2.61
C ARG A 21 -2.95 -31.95 1.78
N VAL A 22 -4.07 -31.47 2.33
CA VAL A 22 -4.95 -30.48 1.65
C VAL A 22 -4.25 -29.12 1.58
N ALA A 23 -3.58 -28.72 2.67
CA ALA A 23 -2.79 -27.47 2.66
C ALA A 23 -1.60 -27.54 1.69
N ALA A 24 -0.92 -28.70 1.62
CA ALA A 24 0.17 -28.91 0.67
C ALA A 24 -0.30 -28.93 -0.78
N LEU A 25 -1.49 -29.50 -1.06
CA LEU A 25 -2.12 -29.46 -2.39
C LEU A 25 -2.51 -28.03 -2.79
N TYR A 26 -3.07 -27.24 -1.86
CA TYR A 26 -3.39 -25.84 -2.09
C TYR A 26 -2.12 -25.00 -2.37
N PHE A 27 -1.06 -25.24 -1.60
CA PHE A 27 0.23 -24.58 -1.77
C PHE A 27 0.90 -24.96 -3.12
N ASN A 28 0.84 -26.24 -3.51
CA ASN A 28 1.33 -26.70 -4.81
C ASN A 28 0.48 -26.14 -5.96
N GLN A 29 -0.83 -26.04 -5.80
CA GLN A 29 -1.73 -25.49 -6.82
C GLN A 29 -1.47 -23.97 -7.04
N ILE A 30 -1.14 -23.22 -5.98
CA ILE A 30 -0.68 -21.81 -6.09
C ILE A 30 0.68 -21.73 -6.79
N LYS A 31 1.60 -22.64 -6.48
CA LYS A 31 2.92 -22.71 -7.09
C LYS A 31 2.87 -23.13 -8.57
N GLU A 32 1.97 -24.03 -8.94
CA GLU A 32 1.78 -24.48 -10.34
C GLU A 32 1.09 -23.42 -11.21
N ARG A 33 0.24 -22.55 -10.61
CA ARG A 33 -0.40 -21.44 -11.34
C ARG A 33 0.55 -20.28 -11.63
N GLY A 34 1.69 -20.17 -10.96
CA GLY A 34 2.67 -19.09 -11.14
C GLY A 34 2.14 -17.69 -10.81
N CYS A 35 0.88 -17.56 -10.38
CA CYS A 35 0.25 -16.30 -10.01
C CYS A 35 0.08 -16.22 -8.48
N MET A 36 0.48 -15.10 -7.90
CA MET A 36 0.31 -14.83 -6.46
C MET A 36 -1.07 -14.21 -6.16
N PHE A 37 -1.71 -13.59 -7.16
CA PHE A 37 -3.01 -12.92 -7.08
C PHE A 37 -3.96 -13.46 -8.12
N GLU A 38 -5.27 -13.33 -7.87
CA GLU A 38 -6.35 -13.75 -8.75
C GLU A 38 -7.11 -12.53 -9.31
N VAL A 39 -7.90 -12.75 -10.36
CA VAL A 39 -8.80 -11.72 -10.92
C VAL A 39 -9.81 -11.30 -9.86
N GLY A 40 -9.98 -10.00 -9.67
CA GLY A 40 -10.80 -9.39 -8.61
C GLY A 40 -10.03 -9.06 -7.33
N ASP A 41 -8.79 -9.53 -7.19
CA ASP A 41 -7.98 -9.16 -6.03
C ASP A 41 -7.61 -7.68 -6.04
N ARG A 42 -7.62 -7.07 -4.84
CA ARG A 42 -7.11 -5.72 -4.62
C ARG A 42 -5.70 -5.79 -4.06
N VAL A 43 -4.78 -5.17 -4.80
CA VAL A 43 -3.35 -5.21 -4.51
C VAL A 43 -2.80 -3.80 -4.35
N PHE A 44 -1.78 -3.66 -3.52
CA PHE A 44 -0.99 -2.44 -3.43
C PHE A 44 0.20 -2.57 -4.38
N TYR A 45 0.27 -1.74 -5.42
CA TYR A 45 1.27 -1.81 -6.48
C TYR A 45 2.19 -0.60 -6.51
N GLY A 46 3.42 -0.76 -6.09
CA GLY A 46 4.48 0.25 -6.14
C GLY A 46 4.06 1.63 -5.63
N VAL A 47 4.34 2.65 -6.41
CA VAL A 47 3.98 4.05 -6.15
C VAL A 47 2.63 4.46 -6.80
N VAL A 48 1.96 3.51 -7.43
CA VAL A 48 0.61 3.73 -8.01
C VAL A 48 -0.45 3.70 -6.91
N GLY A 49 -0.28 2.79 -5.94
CA GLY A 49 -1.21 2.56 -4.85
C GLY A 49 -2.11 1.36 -5.11
N VAL A 50 -3.37 1.43 -4.67
CA VAL A 50 -4.32 0.32 -4.81
C VAL A 50 -4.76 0.15 -6.25
N CYS A 51 -4.64 -1.08 -6.74
CA CYS A 51 -5.13 -1.53 -8.03
C CYS A 51 -6.02 -2.77 -7.85
N GLU A 52 -6.96 -2.97 -8.75
CA GLU A 52 -7.71 -4.21 -8.90
C GLU A 52 -7.11 -5.04 -10.03
N VAL A 53 -6.99 -6.33 -9.83
CA VAL A 53 -6.55 -7.27 -10.87
C VAL A 53 -7.73 -7.55 -11.78
N GLU A 54 -7.77 -6.95 -12.97
CA GLU A 54 -8.87 -7.15 -13.93
C GLU A 54 -8.71 -8.43 -14.73
N ASP A 55 -7.47 -8.79 -15.07
CA ASP A 55 -7.20 -10.00 -15.89
C ASP A 55 -5.77 -10.49 -15.64
N ILE A 56 -5.52 -11.75 -16.00
CA ILE A 56 -4.21 -12.40 -15.99
C ILE A 56 -4.01 -13.11 -17.31
N ALA A 57 -3.40 -12.43 -18.27
CA ALA A 57 -3.29 -12.88 -19.64
C ALA A 57 -1.91 -12.61 -20.25
N ALA A 58 -1.73 -13.00 -21.50
CA ALA A 58 -0.58 -12.59 -22.29
C ALA A 58 -0.59 -11.06 -22.50
N PRO A 59 0.57 -10.39 -22.57
CA PRO A 59 0.62 -8.95 -22.77
C PRO A 59 0.07 -8.56 -24.15
N PRO A 60 -0.52 -7.37 -24.33
CA PRO A 60 -1.09 -6.92 -25.59
C PRO A 60 -0.03 -6.56 -26.64
N ILE A 61 1.25 -6.86 -26.39
CA ILE A 61 2.38 -6.52 -27.25
C ILE A 61 2.89 -7.80 -27.91
N LYS A 62 2.90 -7.85 -29.25
CA LYS A 62 3.41 -8.99 -30.01
C LYS A 62 4.88 -9.24 -29.75
N GLY A 63 5.26 -10.50 -29.54
CA GLY A 63 6.65 -10.92 -29.34
C GLY A 63 7.12 -10.87 -27.88
N ILE A 64 6.22 -10.58 -26.94
CA ILE A 64 6.49 -10.73 -25.52
C ILE A 64 5.68 -11.92 -25.00
N ASP A 65 6.38 -12.90 -24.44
CA ASP A 65 5.78 -14.10 -23.85
C ASP A 65 5.60 -13.94 -22.35
N GLY A 66 4.74 -14.78 -21.75
CA GLY A 66 4.49 -14.84 -20.33
C GLY A 66 3.12 -14.36 -19.91
N LYS A 67 2.83 -14.46 -18.62
CA LYS A 67 1.59 -13.96 -18.00
C LYS A 67 1.82 -12.61 -17.37
N TYR A 68 0.82 -11.74 -17.52
CA TYR A 68 0.80 -10.40 -16.96
C TYR A 68 -0.47 -10.18 -16.17
N TYR A 69 -0.35 -9.51 -15.03
CA TYR A 69 -1.47 -8.89 -14.36
C TYR A 69 -1.89 -7.65 -15.13
N TYR A 70 -3.17 -7.52 -15.37
CA TYR A 70 -3.84 -6.32 -15.88
C TYR A 70 -4.38 -5.59 -14.66
N LEU A 71 -3.71 -4.52 -14.25
CA LEU A 71 -4.00 -3.81 -13.03
C LEU A 71 -4.72 -2.49 -13.33
N GLN A 72 -5.96 -2.35 -12.87
CA GLN A 72 -6.70 -1.11 -12.94
C GLN A 72 -6.50 -0.32 -11.65
N PRO A 73 -5.87 0.86 -11.68
CA PRO A 73 -5.77 1.71 -10.49
C PRO A 73 -7.15 2.15 -10.01
N VAL A 74 -7.42 2.04 -8.70
CA VAL A 74 -8.74 2.37 -8.12
C VAL A 74 -9.01 3.88 -8.12
N TYR A 75 -7.96 4.70 -8.03
CA TYR A 75 -8.07 6.16 -7.91
C TYR A 75 -7.32 6.92 -9.03
N ASP A 76 -7.11 6.29 -10.17
CA ASP A 76 -6.44 6.93 -11.30
C ASP A 76 -6.95 6.35 -12.61
N ASP A 77 -7.59 7.17 -13.44
CA ASP A 77 -8.17 6.77 -14.72
C ASP A 77 -7.12 6.63 -15.86
N LYS A 78 -5.83 6.57 -15.53
CA LYS A 78 -4.73 6.51 -16.52
C LYS A 78 -4.64 5.23 -17.32
N GLY A 79 -5.62 4.35 -17.17
CA GLY A 79 -5.70 3.09 -17.91
C GLY A 79 -5.01 1.92 -17.19
N ILE A 80 -5.01 0.78 -17.87
CA ILE A 80 -4.53 -0.50 -17.33
C ILE A 80 -3.01 -0.52 -17.28
N ILE A 81 -2.46 -1.01 -16.18
CA ILE A 81 -1.03 -1.24 -15.99
C ILE A 81 -0.74 -2.73 -16.20
N TYR A 82 0.23 -3.02 -17.04
CA TYR A 82 0.66 -4.39 -17.32
C TYR A 82 1.89 -4.73 -16.49
N SER A 83 1.77 -5.69 -15.58
CA SER A 83 2.88 -6.14 -14.72
C SER A 83 3.15 -7.62 -14.94
N PRO A 84 4.36 -8.03 -15.35
CA PRO A 84 4.70 -9.45 -15.44
C PRO A 84 4.46 -10.15 -14.11
N VAL A 85 3.84 -11.34 -14.16
CA VAL A 85 3.56 -12.14 -12.93
C VAL A 85 4.84 -12.43 -12.14
N ASP A 86 5.95 -12.68 -12.85
CA ASP A 86 7.25 -13.01 -12.26
C ASP A 86 8.12 -11.77 -11.95
N SER A 87 7.56 -10.55 -12.07
CA SER A 87 8.34 -9.32 -11.91
C SER A 87 8.78 -9.13 -10.45
N LYS A 88 10.08 -8.95 -10.27
CA LYS A 88 10.67 -8.50 -9.00
C LYS A 88 11.01 -7.00 -9.01
N LYS A 89 10.70 -6.28 -10.10
CA LYS A 89 11.07 -4.87 -10.26
C LYS A 89 10.19 -3.92 -9.48
N VAL A 90 8.90 -4.24 -9.39
CA VAL A 90 7.93 -3.45 -8.64
C VAL A 90 7.34 -4.34 -7.56
N SER A 91 7.37 -3.86 -6.32
CA SER A 91 6.76 -4.56 -5.20
C SER A 91 5.24 -4.53 -5.34
N MET A 92 4.60 -5.68 -5.15
CA MET A 92 3.16 -5.85 -5.11
C MET A 92 2.80 -6.68 -3.90
N ARG A 93 1.82 -6.23 -3.12
CA ARG A 93 1.32 -6.93 -1.93
C ARG A 93 -0.20 -6.84 -1.84
N THR A 94 -0.81 -7.67 -1.02
CA THR A 94 -2.20 -7.48 -0.61
C THR A 94 -2.37 -6.13 0.10
N ILE A 95 -3.55 -5.53 0.01
CA ILE A 95 -3.91 -4.40 0.86
C ILE A 95 -4.07 -4.88 2.31
N ILE A 96 -4.01 -3.95 3.26
CA ILE A 96 -4.28 -4.26 4.66
C ILE A 96 -5.73 -4.71 4.85
N THR A 97 -5.98 -5.53 5.88
CA THR A 97 -7.32 -5.95 6.24
C THR A 97 -8.13 -4.82 6.87
N LYS A 98 -9.45 -5.00 6.95
CA LYS A 98 -10.34 -4.04 7.61
C LYS A 98 -9.98 -3.84 9.08
N GLU A 99 -9.62 -4.90 9.76
CA GLU A 99 -9.23 -4.90 11.18
C GLU A 99 -7.92 -4.15 11.39
N GLU A 100 -6.93 -4.40 10.52
CA GLU A 100 -5.66 -3.67 10.52
C GLU A 100 -5.89 -2.19 10.23
N ALA A 101 -6.76 -1.85 9.27
CA ALA A 101 -7.08 -0.47 8.95
C ALA A 101 -7.79 0.25 10.11
N GLN A 102 -8.68 -0.41 10.84
CA GLN A 102 -9.32 0.15 12.04
C GLN A 102 -8.30 0.43 13.13
N THR A 103 -7.44 -0.54 13.43
CA THR A 103 -6.36 -0.39 14.42
C THR A 103 -5.39 0.73 14.01
N PHE A 104 -5.14 0.86 12.72
CA PHE A 104 -4.32 1.95 12.17
C PHE A 104 -4.94 3.33 12.41
N LEU A 105 -6.26 3.49 12.20
CA LEU A 105 -6.94 4.77 12.44
C LEU A 105 -6.82 5.22 13.90
N GLU A 106 -6.90 4.29 14.86
CA GLU A 106 -6.70 4.61 16.27
C GLU A 106 -5.29 5.13 16.54
N ARG A 107 -4.28 4.51 15.92
CA ARG A 107 -2.89 4.97 16.01
C ARG A 107 -2.68 6.31 15.31
N ALA A 108 -3.24 6.52 14.14
CA ALA A 108 -3.15 7.76 13.40
C ALA A 108 -3.72 8.95 14.19
N ARG A 109 -4.84 8.73 14.90
CA ARG A 109 -5.44 9.74 15.80
C ARG A 109 -4.52 10.17 16.93
N ASN A 110 -3.68 9.26 17.43
CA ASN A 110 -2.76 9.48 18.55
C ASN A 110 -1.31 9.74 18.09
N CYS A 111 -1.07 9.80 16.78
CA CYS A 111 0.26 10.00 16.21
C CYS A 111 0.79 11.39 16.56
N LYS A 112 1.90 11.43 17.30
CA LYS A 112 2.60 12.68 17.63
C LYS A 112 3.78 12.87 16.69
N SER A 113 4.08 14.13 16.37
CA SER A 113 5.15 14.53 15.47
C SER A 113 6.56 14.41 16.05
N ASP A 114 6.67 14.31 17.37
CA ASP A 114 7.91 14.64 18.12
C ASP A 114 9.11 13.75 17.83
N GLU A 115 8.91 12.50 17.39
CA GLU A 115 10.02 11.57 17.14
C GLU A 115 10.71 11.78 15.80
N LEU A 116 10.01 12.30 14.80
CA LEU A 116 10.54 12.44 13.43
C LEU A 116 11.05 13.84 13.11
N LEU A 117 10.50 14.89 13.75
CA LEU A 117 10.96 16.28 13.55
C LEU A 117 12.41 16.49 13.96
N ASN A 118 12.92 15.72 14.93
CA ASN A 118 14.31 15.76 15.36
C ASN A 118 15.27 15.07 14.36
N GLN A 119 14.74 14.33 13.38
CA GLN A 119 15.52 13.70 12.31
C GLN A 119 15.35 14.51 11.03
N LYS A 120 16.47 15.03 10.50
CA LYS A 120 16.48 15.64 9.16
C LYS A 120 16.25 14.56 8.12
N ILE A 121 15.00 14.29 7.77
CA ILE A 121 14.67 13.33 6.70
C ILE A 121 15.03 13.96 5.35
N THR A 122 15.85 13.27 4.59
CA THR A 122 16.28 13.72 3.26
C THR A 122 15.29 13.28 2.16
N PRO A 123 15.26 13.93 0.99
CA PRO A 123 14.41 13.50 -0.12
C PRO A 123 14.59 12.03 -0.53
N ASN A 124 15.82 11.49 -0.45
CA ASN A 124 16.06 10.06 -0.74
C ASN A 124 15.36 9.14 0.28
N GLN A 125 15.31 9.54 1.54
CA GLN A 125 14.58 8.78 2.58
C GLN A 125 13.07 8.81 2.36
N TYR A 126 12.50 9.90 1.80
CA TYR A 126 11.10 9.92 1.40
C TYR A 126 10.80 8.84 0.35
N ASP A 127 11.65 8.74 -0.68
CA ASP A 127 11.49 7.74 -1.73
C ASP A 127 11.60 6.32 -1.18
N GLU A 128 12.50 6.08 -0.23
CA GLU A 128 12.64 4.79 0.46
C GLU A 128 11.38 4.45 1.29
N MET A 129 10.84 5.41 2.01
CA MET A 129 9.61 5.23 2.79
C MET A 129 8.43 4.88 1.89
N VAL A 130 8.27 5.58 0.77
CA VAL A 130 7.23 5.30 -0.22
C VAL A 130 7.43 3.94 -0.89
N LYS A 131 8.64 3.61 -1.31
CA LYS A 131 8.97 2.32 -1.95
C LYS A 131 8.83 1.13 -0.99
N SER A 132 8.95 1.34 0.30
CA SER A 132 8.78 0.28 1.29
C SER A 132 7.35 -0.27 1.35
N GLN A 133 6.37 0.49 0.89
CA GLN A 133 4.92 0.17 0.95
C GLN A 133 4.43 -0.13 2.37
N ASP A 134 5.15 0.33 3.37
CA ASP A 134 4.83 0.17 4.78
C ASP A 134 3.85 1.28 5.20
N THR A 135 2.66 0.89 5.64
CA THR A 135 1.58 1.80 5.99
C THR A 135 1.95 2.71 7.17
N GLU A 136 2.73 2.20 8.14
CA GLU A 136 3.22 3.01 9.27
C GLU A 136 4.24 4.06 8.81
N LYS A 137 5.18 3.68 7.95
CA LYS A 137 6.14 4.63 7.38
C LYS A 137 5.46 5.70 6.55
N LEU A 138 4.43 5.33 5.79
CA LEU A 138 3.62 6.31 5.05
C LEU A 138 2.89 7.27 5.97
N MET A 139 2.33 6.80 7.10
CA MET A 139 1.71 7.65 8.11
C MET A 139 2.71 8.66 8.70
N HIS A 140 3.86 8.19 9.12
CA HIS A 140 4.91 9.05 9.65
C HIS A 140 5.39 10.08 8.61
N LEU A 141 5.53 9.67 7.36
CA LEU A 141 5.90 10.59 6.28
C LEU A 141 4.83 11.66 6.05
N VAL A 142 3.55 11.30 6.01
CA VAL A 142 2.45 12.24 5.87
C VAL A 142 2.43 13.22 7.03
N ARG A 143 2.54 12.74 8.27
CA ARG A 143 2.58 13.58 9.48
C ARG A 143 3.75 14.56 9.42
N PHE A 144 4.96 14.06 9.17
CA PHE A 144 6.17 14.88 9.05
C PHE A 144 6.03 16.00 7.99
N LEU A 145 5.45 15.66 6.83
CA LEU A 145 5.25 16.64 5.77
C LEU A 145 4.17 17.68 6.10
N TYR A 146 3.16 17.32 6.91
CA TYR A 146 2.21 18.28 7.45
C TYR A 146 2.87 19.23 8.45
N ASP A 147 3.75 18.73 9.31
CA ASP A 147 4.48 19.56 10.26
C ASP A 147 5.35 20.59 9.53
N ILE A 148 6.08 20.17 8.46
CA ILE A 148 6.82 21.10 7.60
C ILE A 148 5.89 22.14 6.97
N LYS A 149 4.71 21.72 6.49
CA LYS A 149 3.71 22.62 5.90
C LYS A 149 3.25 23.67 6.90
N ASN A 150 2.93 23.24 8.12
CA ASN A 150 2.44 24.09 9.20
C ASN A 150 3.52 25.07 9.70
N GLU A 151 4.75 24.60 9.91
CA GLU A 151 5.89 25.47 10.30
C GLU A 151 6.15 26.55 9.25
N ARG A 152 6.16 26.18 7.97
CA ARG A 152 6.33 27.16 6.89
C ARG A 152 5.18 28.15 6.79
N ALA A 153 3.94 27.72 7.07
CA ALA A 153 2.78 28.60 7.10
C ALA A 153 2.89 29.65 8.23
N LYS A 154 3.40 29.27 9.42
CA LYS A 154 3.70 30.23 10.52
C LYS A 154 4.70 31.30 10.10
N GLU A 155 5.66 30.93 9.25
CA GLU A 155 6.66 31.86 8.70
C GLU A 155 6.16 32.63 7.44
N LEU A 156 4.89 32.49 7.05
CA LEU A 156 4.32 33.02 5.81
C LEU A 156 5.05 32.53 4.54
N ARG A 157 5.65 31.36 4.60
CA ARG A 157 6.40 30.73 3.49
C ARG A 157 5.63 29.56 2.89
N LYS A 158 5.77 29.36 1.59
CA LYS A 158 5.21 28.19 0.91
C LYS A 158 6.08 26.94 1.16
N MET A 159 5.46 25.80 1.20
CA MET A 159 6.13 24.49 1.20
C MET A 159 6.99 24.33 -0.08
N LYS A 160 8.13 23.69 0.01
CA LYS A 160 8.97 23.40 -1.16
C LYS A 160 8.23 22.47 -2.12
N SER A 161 8.43 22.67 -3.43
CA SER A 161 7.74 21.87 -4.47
C SER A 161 7.98 20.35 -4.32
N ALA A 162 9.17 19.93 -3.90
CA ALA A 162 9.50 18.54 -3.67
C ALA A 162 8.68 17.95 -2.51
N ASP A 163 8.64 18.65 -1.37
CA ASP A 163 7.90 18.23 -0.18
C ASP A 163 6.38 18.20 -0.47
N SER A 164 5.88 19.19 -1.21
CA SER A 164 4.46 19.25 -1.61
C SER A 164 4.07 18.08 -2.50
N ARG A 165 4.90 17.72 -3.50
CA ARG A 165 4.65 16.56 -4.36
C ARG A 165 4.69 15.26 -3.57
N MET A 166 5.66 15.14 -2.66
CA MET A 166 5.77 13.95 -1.82
C MET A 166 4.56 13.80 -0.89
N LEU A 167 4.08 14.88 -0.28
CA LEU A 167 2.86 14.85 0.54
C LEU A 167 1.65 14.36 -0.27
N VAL A 168 1.47 14.85 -1.50
CA VAL A 168 0.38 14.39 -2.38
C VAL A 168 0.52 12.89 -2.68
N THR A 169 1.73 12.43 -2.99
CA THR A 169 1.99 11.01 -3.28
C THR A 169 1.73 10.12 -2.05
N ALA A 170 2.30 10.49 -0.90
CA ALA A 170 2.16 9.71 0.33
C ALA A 170 0.69 9.64 0.80
N ARG A 171 -0.06 10.77 0.69
CA ARG A 171 -1.51 10.78 0.96
C ARG A 171 -2.28 9.87 0.02
N LYS A 172 -2.03 9.94 -1.29
CA LYS A 172 -2.70 9.08 -2.27
C LYS A 172 -2.52 7.61 -1.91
N LEU A 173 -1.31 7.20 -1.56
CA LEU A 173 -0.97 5.83 -1.21
C LEU A 173 -1.65 5.39 0.08
N LEU A 174 -1.45 6.13 1.16
CA LEU A 174 -1.97 5.79 2.49
C LEU A 174 -3.49 5.87 2.55
N TYR A 175 -4.06 7.00 2.11
CA TYR A 175 -5.50 7.26 2.21
C TYR A 175 -6.29 6.35 1.25
N GLY A 176 -5.74 6.08 0.06
CA GLY A 176 -6.33 5.17 -0.89
C GLY A 176 -6.41 3.74 -0.37
N GLU A 177 -5.35 3.25 0.27
CA GLU A 177 -5.36 1.91 0.86
C GLU A 177 -6.38 1.79 1.99
N LEU A 178 -6.40 2.76 2.91
CA LEU A 178 -7.33 2.78 4.03
C LEU A 178 -8.80 2.91 3.58
N ALA A 179 -9.07 3.74 2.57
CA ALA A 179 -10.39 3.90 2.01
C ALA A 179 -10.92 2.58 1.43
N VAL A 180 -10.10 1.89 0.63
CA VAL A 180 -10.47 0.59 0.05
C VAL A 180 -10.64 -0.48 1.13
N ALA A 181 -9.72 -0.57 2.10
CA ALA A 181 -9.78 -1.57 3.18
C ALA A 181 -11.03 -1.39 4.06
N LEU A 182 -11.48 -0.15 4.27
CA LEU A 182 -12.65 0.17 5.09
C LEU A 182 -13.96 0.27 4.29
N GLY A 183 -13.90 0.18 2.96
CA GLY A 183 -15.07 0.36 2.09
C GLY A 183 -15.66 1.77 2.15
N LYS A 184 -14.80 2.80 2.28
CA LYS A 184 -15.14 4.22 2.34
C LYS A 184 -14.74 4.95 1.08
N ASP A 185 -15.37 6.10 0.81
CA ASP A 185 -14.93 7.00 -0.23
C ASP A 185 -13.59 7.64 0.10
N TYR A 186 -12.77 7.89 -0.93
CA TYR A 186 -11.46 8.53 -0.77
C TYR A 186 -11.56 9.92 -0.13
N SER A 187 -12.58 10.71 -0.48
CA SER A 187 -12.79 12.04 0.09
C SER A 187 -13.08 11.98 1.59
N GLU A 188 -13.99 11.09 2.01
CA GLU A 188 -14.32 10.87 3.42
C GLU A 188 -13.07 10.47 4.22
N MET A 189 -12.28 9.55 3.67
CA MET A 189 -11.04 9.10 4.32
C MET A 189 -9.98 10.21 4.36
N SER A 190 -9.90 11.01 3.30
CA SER A 190 -8.98 12.14 3.24
C SER A 190 -9.30 13.18 4.32
N ASP A 191 -10.56 13.56 4.48
CA ASP A 191 -10.98 14.54 5.49
C ASP A 191 -10.68 14.05 6.91
N LEU A 192 -10.96 12.76 7.17
CA LEU A 192 -10.69 12.13 8.47
C LEU A 192 -9.18 12.12 8.80
N LEU A 193 -8.35 11.66 7.87
CA LEU A 193 -6.90 11.55 8.09
C LEU A 193 -6.20 12.92 8.09
N ASP A 194 -6.69 13.87 7.31
CA ASP A 194 -6.21 15.25 7.36
C ASP A 194 -6.52 15.88 8.73
N GLN A 195 -7.66 15.54 9.34
CA GLN A 195 -7.97 15.94 10.69
C GLN A 195 -7.01 15.29 11.72
N TYR A 196 -6.65 14.03 11.57
CA TYR A 196 -5.76 13.33 12.51
C TYR A 196 -4.29 13.70 12.33
N LEU A 197 -3.82 13.77 11.11
CA LEU A 197 -2.41 13.94 10.78
C LEU A 197 -2.03 15.39 10.43
N GLY A 198 -2.99 16.22 10.04
CA GLY A 198 -2.77 17.60 9.60
C GLY A 198 -2.96 18.67 10.68
N GLN A 199 -3.61 18.34 11.80
CA GLN A 199 -3.84 19.31 12.89
C GLN A 199 -2.66 19.29 13.87
N ASN A 200 -2.13 20.49 14.14
CA ASN A 200 -1.34 20.86 15.31
C ASN A 200 -2.05 21.95 16.06
#